data_ff942a4f8c5fd09cbba239e0e3e7d0b1
#
_entry.id   ff942a4f8c5fd09cbba239e0e3e7d0b1
#
_cell.length_a   1.000
_cell.length_b   1.000
_cell.length_c   1.000
_cell.angle_alpha   90.00
_cell.angle_beta   90.00
_cell.angle_gamma   90.00
#
_symmetry.space_group_name_H-M   'P 1'
#
loop_
_entity.id
_entity.type
_entity.pdbx_description
1 polymer ?
#
loop_
_entity_poly.entity_id
_entity_poly.type
_entity_poly.pdbx_seq_one_letter_code
_entity_poly.pdbx_strand_id
1 'polypeptide(L)'
;IAISVDMLDTGIDVPEVVNLVFFKKVRSKTKFWQMIGRGTRLCKDLFGPEQDKENFLVFDYGDNFEYFKADPREGDGRHIVSLTQRLFNIKVDLIRELQELRYQNDQFAREYRQQLVSELHESMVSLNELDFRVRMVLDTVYTYRKLENWQNLTTVTSETIQKDLSPILFEENKEDEMARRFDLWLFQI
;
A
#
# COMPACT_ATOMS: atom_id res chain seq x y z
N ILE A 1 6.06 -10.86 29.58
CA ILE A 1 6.67 -9.66 28.97
C ILE A 1 8.06 -10.05 28.51
N ALA A 2 8.37 -9.85 27.25
CA ALA A 2 9.70 -10.03 26.69
C ALA A 2 10.25 -8.65 26.24
N ILE A 3 11.51 -8.37 26.57
CA ILE A 3 12.24 -7.20 26.12
C ILE A 3 13.31 -7.71 25.18
N SER A 4 13.36 -7.14 23.95
CA SER A 4 14.34 -7.53 22.96
C SER A 4 15.06 -6.31 22.39
N VAL A 5 16.37 -6.43 22.23
CA VAL A 5 17.19 -5.46 21.48
C VAL A 5 17.68 -6.19 20.23
N ASP A 6 17.11 -5.83 19.06
CA ASP A 6 17.46 -6.37 17.74
C ASP A 6 17.24 -7.89 17.50
N MET A 7 16.59 -8.60 18.45
CA MET A 7 16.35 -10.05 18.30
C MET A 7 14.97 -10.41 17.69
N LEU A 8 14.05 -9.47 17.60
CA LEU A 8 12.71 -9.72 17.00
C LEU A 8 12.76 -9.87 15.48
N ASP A 9 13.87 -9.56 14.83
CA ASP A 9 14.11 -9.78 13.42
C ASP A 9 14.67 -11.19 13.12
N THR A 10 15.14 -11.92 14.12
CA THR A 10 15.73 -13.25 13.98
C THR A 10 14.83 -14.36 14.51
N GLY A 11 14.07 -15.00 13.64
CA GLY A 11 13.56 -16.36 13.80
C GLY A 11 12.66 -16.74 15.01
N ILE A 12 12.46 -15.87 16.01
CA ILE A 12 11.62 -16.17 17.17
C ILE A 12 10.15 -16.18 16.75
N ASP A 13 9.48 -17.29 16.93
CA ASP A 13 8.06 -17.47 16.66
C ASP A 13 7.27 -17.44 17.96
N VAL A 14 6.54 -16.35 18.21
CA VAL A 14 5.68 -16.19 19.39
C VAL A 14 4.31 -15.73 18.92
N PRO A 15 3.38 -16.65 18.59
CA PRO A 15 2.03 -16.30 18.15
C PRO A 15 1.23 -15.50 19.18
N GLU A 16 1.57 -15.64 20.47
CA GLU A 16 0.88 -15.02 21.60
C GLU A 16 1.14 -13.51 21.75
N VAL A 17 1.91 -12.89 20.85
CA VAL A 17 2.17 -11.44 20.90
C VAL A 17 0.88 -10.67 20.65
N VAL A 18 0.34 -10.03 21.67
CA VAL A 18 -0.85 -9.14 21.60
C VAL A 18 -0.49 -7.66 21.70
N ASN A 19 0.69 -7.33 22.21
CA ASN A 19 1.19 -5.96 22.29
C ASN A 19 2.62 -5.92 21.78
N LEU A 20 2.88 -5.05 20.80
CA LEU A 20 4.20 -4.79 20.26
C LEU A 20 4.56 -3.33 20.56
N VAL A 21 5.68 -3.12 21.24
CA VAL A 21 6.08 -1.78 21.71
C VAL A 21 7.44 -1.41 21.13
N PHE A 22 7.49 -0.33 20.35
CA PHE A 22 8.72 0.24 19.83
C PHE A 22 9.17 1.42 20.67
N PHE A 23 10.26 1.26 21.45
CA PHE A 23 10.86 2.35 22.23
C PHE A 23 12.00 3.08 21.52
N LYS A 24 12.42 2.58 20.34
CA LYS A 24 13.52 3.18 19.57
C LYS A 24 13.14 3.33 18.09
N LYS A 25 13.85 4.19 17.40
CA LYS A 25 13.77 4.28 15.94
C LYS A 25 14.36 3.02 15.30
N VAL A 26 13.58 2.38 14.47
CA VAL A 26 14.00 1.29 13.60
C VAL A 26 14.46 1.93 12.28
N ARG A 27 15.71 1.72 11.89
CA ARG A 27 16.26 2.37 10.68
C ARG A 27 16.01 1.56 9.40
N SER A 28 15.74 0.27 9.52
CA SER A 28 15.47 -0.60 8.37
C SER A 28 13.97 -0.86 8.24
N LYS A 29 13.41 -0.51 7.09
CA LYS A 29 12.00 -0.74 6.75
C LYS A 29 11.66 -2.23 6.77
N THR A 30 12.54 -3.07 6.24
CA THR A 30 12.37 -4.53 6.24
C THR A 30 12.28 -5.08 7.67
N LYS A 31 13.20 -4.63 8.55
CA LYS A 31 13.18 -5.03 9.97
C LYS A 31 11.91 -4.56 10.67
N PHE A 32 11.48 -3.32 10.43
CA PHE A 32 10.25 -2.79 10.99
C PHE A 32 9.04 -3.67 10.63
N TRP A 33 8.90 -4.01 9.35
CA TRP A 33 7.80 -4.86 8.88
C TRP A 33 7.91 -6.31 9.37
N GLN A 34 9.11 -6.86 9.50
CA GLN A 34 9.32 -8.18 10.10
C GLN A 34 8.87 -8.21 11.57
N MET A 35 9.16 -7.16 12.34
CA MET A 35 8.69 -7.05 13.73
C MET A 35 7.16 -6.93 13.80
N ILE A 36 6.54 -6.11 12.97
CA ILE A 36 5.07 -6.03 12.84
C ILE A 36 4.48 -7.41 12.50
N GLY A 37 5.09 -8.11 11.55
CA GLY A 37 4.66 -9.46 11.13
C GLY A 37 4.68 -10.50 12.25
N ARG A 38 5.40 -10.26 13.36
CA ARG A 38 5.32 -11.13 14.55
C ARG A 38 3.98 -10.98 15.29
N GLY A 39 3.43 -9.76 15.33
CA GLY A 39 2.13 -9.50 15.94
C GLY A 39 0.95 -10.03 15.11
N THR A 40 1.09 -10.20 13.82
CA THR A 40 -0.01 -10.66 12.94
C THR A 40 -0.29 -12.16 13.01
N ARG A 41 0.54 -12.93 13.71
CA ARG A 41 0.34 -14.37 13.82
C ARG A 41 -0.91 -14.70 14.60
N LEU A 42 -1.68 -15.67 14.09
CA LEU A 42 -2.88 -16.16 14.74
C LEU A 42 -2.49 -17.05 15.96
N CYS A 43 -3.27 -16.96 17.01
CA CYS A 43 -3.15 -17.82 18.18
C CYS A 43 -4.54 -18.22 18.63
N LYS A 44 -4.83 -19.52 18.52
CA LYS A 44 -6.13 -20.07 18.98
C LYS A 44 -6.17 -20.15 20.49
N ASP A 45 -7.38 -19.93 21.02
CA ASP A 45 -7.67 -20.08 22.46
C ASP A 45 -6.76 -19.25 23.37
N LEU A 46 -6.18 -18.14 22.88
CA LEU A 46 -5.20 -17.34 23.62
C LEU A 46 -5.80 -16.76 24.91
N PHE A 47 -7.07 -16.39 24.89
CA PHE A 47 -7.77 -15.76 26.02
C PHE A 47 -8.73 -16.70 26.74
N GLY A 48 -8.81 -17.96 26.29
CA GLY A 48 -9.69 -18.99 26.82
C GLY A 48 -10.30 -19.85 25.71
N PRO A 49 -11.03 -20.92 26.05
CA PRO A 49 -11.68 -21.77 25.06
C PRO A 49 -12.55 -20.95 24.08
N GLU A 50 -12.36 -21.14 22.79
CA GLU A 50 -13.05 -20.42 21.71
C GLU A 50 -12.79 -18.90 21.67
N GLN A 51 -11.75 -18.42 22.38
CA GLN A 51 -11.33 -17.00 22.37
C GLN A 51 -9.98 -16.87 21.69
N ASP A 52 -10.03 -16.80 20.38
CA ASP A 52 -8.85 -16.66 19.53
C ASP A 52 -8.28 -15.24 19.59
N LYS A 53 -7.02 -15.12 19.24
CA LYS A 53 -6.40 -13.82 19.01
C LYS A 53 -6.91 -13.24 17.69
N GLU A 54 -7.74 -12.20 17.76
CA GLU A 54 -8.29 -11.50 16.59
C GLU A 54 -7.45 -10.33 16.12
N ASN A 55 -6.71 -9.69 17.08
CA ASN A 55 -5.92 -8.50 16.79
C ASN A 55 -4.71 -8.41 17.72
N PHE A 56 -3.83 -7.44 17.44
CA PHE A 56 -2.74 -7.03 18.32
C PHE A 56 -2.60 -5.50 18.28
N LEU A 57 -2.01 -4.93 19.30
CA LEU A 57 -1.78 -3.50 19.42
C LEU A 57 -0.31 -3.18 19.19
N VAL A 58 -0.05 -2.06 18.52
CA VAL A 58 1.30 -1.53 18.33
C VAL A 58 1.40 -0.18 19.00
N PHE A 59 2.38 -0.05 19.90
CA PHE A 59 2.72 1.20 20.57
C PHE A 59 4.06 1.68 20.02
N ASP A 60 4.06 2.79 19.33
CA ASP A 60 5.26 3.33 18.66
C ASP A 60 5.70 4.64 19.33
N TYR A 61 6.69 4.56 20.22
CA TYR A 61 7.32 5.71 20.87
C TYR A 61 8.51 6.27 20.08
N GLY A 62 8.89 5.59 18.99
CA GLY A 62 10.02 5.96 18.16
C GLY A 62 9.63 6.70 16.88
N ASP A 63 8.34 7.02 16.70
CA ASP A 63 7.79 7.62 15.48
C ASP A 63 8.17 6.85 14.19
N ASN A 64 8.25 5.51 14.31
CA ASN A 64 8.66 4.66 13.19
C ASN A 64 7.65 4.69 12.06
N PHE A 65 6.35 4.71 12.38
CA PHE A 65 5.30 4.82 11.36
C PHE A 65 5.41 6.14 10.59
N GLU A 66 5.62 7.26 11.27
CA GLU A 66 5.80 8.56 10.63
C GLU A 66 7.11 8.60 9.83
N TYR A 67 8.19 8.07 10.38
CA TYR A 67 9.49 7.98 9.70
C TYR A 67 9.37 7.20 8.38
N PHE A 68 8.73 6.04 8.39
CA PHE A 68 8.56 5.23 7.17
C PHE A 68 7.47 5.74 6.23
N LYS A 69 6.56 6.62 6.69
CA LYS A 69 5.65 7.37 5.83
C LYS A 69 6.34 8.56 5.17
N ALA A 70 7.15 9.30 5.94
CA ALA A 70 7.78 10.54 5.49
C ALA A 70 8.95 10.30 4.52
N ASP A 71 9.69 9.19 4.66
CA ASP A 71 10.80 8.88 3.77
C ASP A 71 10.72 7.45 3.20
N PRO A 72 10.08 7.31 2.04
CA PRO A 72 10.11 6.05 1.31
C PRO A 72 11.53 5.68 0.79
N ARG A 73 12.52 6.57 0.88
CA ARG A 73 13.84 6.41 0.24
C ARG A 73 14.94 5.92 1.16
N GLU A 74 14.81 6.09 2.48
CA GLU A 74 15.78 5.60 3.47
C GLU A 74 15.45 4.19 3.95
N GLY A 75 15.43 3.23 3.07
CA GLY A 75 15.46 1.80 3.38
C GLY A 75 16.65 1.19 2.67
N ASP A 76 17.52 0.58 3.44
CA ASP A 76 18.66 -0.22 2.98
C ASP A 76 18.22 -1.24 1.92
N GLY A 77 18.56 -0.97 0.67
CA GLY A 77 18.12 -1.73 -0.49
C GLY A 77 17.24 -0.89 -1.41
N ARG A 78 17.71 -0.70 -2.64
CA ARG A 78 16.99 -0.04 -3.72
C ARG A 78 15.51 -0.39 -3.65
N HIS A 79 14.65 0.57 -3.39
CA HIS A 79 13.22 0.43 -3.58
C HIS A 79 12.99 0.08 -5.05
N ILE A 80 12.97 -1.21 -5.33
CA ILE A 80 12.48 -1.68 -6.62
C ILE A 80 10.99 -1.44 -6.58
N VAL A 81 10.57 -0.28 -7.09
CA VAL A 81 9.16 0.01 -7.33
C VAL A 81 8.64 -1.12 -8.20
N SER A 82 7.68 -1.90 -7.70
CA SER A 82 7.17 -3.05 -8.43
C SER A 82 6.57 -2.62 -9.77
N LEU A 83 6.50 -3.56 -10.71
CA LEU A 83 5.87 -3.29 -12.00
C LEU A 83 4.42 -2.81 -11.83
N THR A 84 3.69 -3.39 -10.88
CA THR A 84 2.33 -2.99 -10.50
C THR A 84 2.27 -1.53 -10.05
N GLN A 85 3.15 -1.14 -9.15
CA GLN A 85 3.22 0.24 -8.67
C GLN A 85 3.55 1.23 -9.80
N ARG A 86 4.49 0.85 -10.67
CA ARG A 86 4.87 1.69 -11.82
C ARG A 86 3.71 1.87 -12.80
N LEU A 87 3.01 0.79 -13.14
CA LEU A 87 1.83 0.84 -14.00
C LEU A 87 0.70 1.67 -13.36
N PHE A 88 0.44 1.47 -12.09
CA PHE A 88 -0.56 2.26 -11.37
C PHE A 88 -0.23 3.76 -11.41
N ASN A 89 1.01 4.12 -11.09
CA ASN A 89 1.44 5.53 -11.08
C ASN A 89 1.29 6.17 -12.46
N ILE A 90 1.72 5.48 -13.52
CA ILE A 90 1.57 6.00 -14.90
C ILE A 90 0.10 6.14 -15.27
N LYS A 91 -0.76 5.20 -14.92
CA LYS A 91 -2.21 5.30 -15.17
C LYS A 91 -2.83 6.50 -14.45
N VAL A 92 -2.42 6.78 -13.20
CA VAL A 92 -2.86 7.98 -12.46
C VAL A 92 -2.42 9.26 -13.20
N ASP A 93 -1.18 9.32 -13.68
CA ASP A 93 -0.67 10.46 -14.42
C ASP A 93 -1.43 10.62 -15.75
N LEU A 94 -1.72 9.54 -16.48
CA LEU A 94 -2.52 9.58 -17.70
C LEU A 94 -3.96 10.06 -17.44
N ILE A 95 -4.62 9.61 -16.38
CA ILE A 95 -5.96 10.08 -16.02
C ILE A 95 -5.95 11.59 -15.79
N ARG A 96 -4.92 12.13 -15.13
CA ARG A 96 -4.76 13.56 -14.90
C ARG A 96 -4.48 14.30 -16.21
N GLU A 97 -3.59 13.80 -17.04
CA GLU A 97 -3.24 14.43 -18.34
C GLU A 97 -4.43 14.47 -19.30
N LEU A 98 -5.16 13.36 -19.41
CA LEU A 98 -6.31 13.24 -20.32
C LEU A 98 -7.53 14.09 -19.89
N GLN A 99 -7.53 14.70 -18.72
CA GLN A 99 -8.57 15.66 -18.32
C GLN A 99 -8.33 17.09 -18.84
N GLU A 100 -7.16 17.37 -19.41
CA GLU A 100 -6.84 18.69 -19.94
C GLU A 100 -7.74 19.09 -21.13
N LEU A 101 -7.94 20.39 -21.28
CA LEU A 101 -8.83 20.98 -22.32
C LEU A 101 -8.52 20.49 -23.73
N ARG A 102 -7.24 20.24 -24.05
CA ARG A 102 -6.80 19.76 -25.35
C ARG A 102 -7.38 18.41 -25.76
N TYR A 103 -7.72 17.57 -24.77
CA TYR A 103 -8.28 16.23 -24.99
C TYR A 103 -9.80 16.15 -24.85
N GLN A 104 -10.48 17.22 -24.39
CA GLN A 104 -11.92 17.18 -24.13
C GLN A 104 -12.78 16.97 -25.38
N ASN A 105 -12.28 17.37 -26.56
CA ASN A 105 -12.97 17.18 -27.83
C ASN A 105 -12.62 15.84 -28.51
N ASP A 106 -11.65 15.11 -27.98
CA ASP A 106 -11.25 13.80 -28.48
C ASP A 106 -12.08 12.71 -27.82
N GLN A 107 -12.91 12.02 -28.59
CA GLN A 107 -13.76 10.96 -28.08
C GLN A 107 -12.94 9.78 -27.54
N PHE A 108 -11.89 9.38 -28.26
CA PHE A 108 -11.02 8.28 -27.85
C PHE A 108 -10.34 8.59 -26.52
N ALA A 109 -9.80 9.79 -26.36
CA ALA A 109 -9.14 10.22 -25.13
C ALA A 109 -10.09 10.18 -23.92
N ARG A 110 -11.35 10.59 -24.10
CA ARG A 110 -12.38 10.54 -23.04
C ARG A 110 -12.75 9.10 -22.67
N GLU A 111 -12.99 8.24 -23.66
CA GLU A 111 -13.33 6.84 -23.44
C GLU A 111 -12.17 6.11 -22.75
N TYR A 112 -10.96 6.33 -23.21
CA TYR A 112 -9.77 5.74 -22.62
C TYR A 112 -9.54 6.21 -21.18
N ARG A 113 -9.73 7.50 -20.90
CA ARG A 113 -9.69 8.02 -19.53
C ARG A 113 -10.71 7.33 -18.63
N GLN A 114 -11.95 7.16 -19.11
CA GLN A 114 -12.99 6.47 -18.34
C GLN A 114 -12.61 5.01 -18.06
N GLN A 115 -12.03 4.33 -19.04
CA GLN A 115 -11.53 2.96 -18.84
C GLN A 115 -10.46 2.89 -17.77
N LEU A 116 -9.46 3.78 -17.80
CA LEU A 116 -8.41 3.83 -16.78
C LEU A 116 -8.97 4.13 -15.38
N VAL A 117 -9.91 5.07 -15.30
CA VAL A 117 -10.58 5.39 -14.03
C VAL A 117 -11.35 4.18 -13.50
N SER A 118 -12.10 3.47 -14.35
CA SER A 118 -12.84 2.26 -13.95
C SER A 118 -11.90 1.19 -13.40
N GLU A 119 -10.81 0.92 -14.11
CA GLU A 119 -9.81 -0.08 -13.72
C GLU A 119 -9.17 0.25 -12.36
N LEU A 120 -8.73 1.50 -12.16
CA LEU A 120 -8.12 1.89 -10.89
C LEU A 120 -9.13 1.94 -9.74
N HIS A 121 -10.35 2.37 -10.01
CA HIS A 121 -11.44 2.36 -9.05
C HIS A 121 -11.79 0.93 -8.60
N GLU A 122 -11.91 -0.02 -9.53
CA GLU A 122 -12.15 -1.43 -9.23
C GLU A 122 -11.03 -2.02 -8.35
N SER A 123 -9.78 -1.65 -8.62
CA SER A 123 -8.65 -2.03 -7.78
C SER A 123 -8.80 -1.51 -6.35
N MET A 124 -9.35 -0.30 -6.15
CA MET A 124 -9.59 0.25 -4.80
C MET A 124 -10.75 -0.45 -4.10
N VAL A 125 -11.80 -0.79 -4.85
CA VAL A 125 -12.97 -1.49 -4.28
C VAL A 125 -12.61 -2.91 -3.83
N SER A 126 -11.71 -3.59 -4.57
CA SER A 126 -11.27 -4.96 -4.27
C SER A 126 -10.33 -5.07 -3.06
N LEU A 127 -9.76 -3.96 -2.57
CA LEU A 127 -8.83 -3.98 -1.44
C LEU A 127 -9.49 -4.53 -0.16
N ASN A 128 -8.80 -5.48 0.49
CA ASN A 128 -9.25 -6.05 1.75
C ASN A 128 -8.91 -5.10 2.91
N GLU A 129 -9.92 -4.58 3.60
CA GLU A 129 -9.78 -3.69 4.75
C GLU A 129 -9.13 -4.35 5.97
N LEU A 130 -9.11 -5.66 6.02
CA LEU A 130 -8.41 -6.40 7.08
C LEU A 130 -6.89 -6.43 6.86
N ASP A 131 -6.43 -6.15 5.64
CA ASP A 131 -4.98 -6.03 5.40
C ASP A 131 -4.43 -4.82 6.16
N PHE A 132 -3.41 -5.07 6.96
CA PHE A 132 -2.76 -4.05 7.79
C PHE A 132 -2.27 -2.85 6.97
N ARG A 133 -1.76 -3.07 5.76
CA ARG A 133 -1.26 -2.01 4.87
C ARG A 133 -2.37 -1.13 4.34
N VAL A 134 -3.52 -1.72 4.02
CA VAL A 134 -4.75 -1.01 3.63
C VAL A 134 -5.24 -0.16 4.80
N ARG A 135 -5.21 -0.70 6.02
CA ARG A 135 -5.63 0.02 7.23
C ARG A 135 -4.80 1.26 7.53
N MET A 136 -3.52 1.28 7.17
CA MET A 136 -2.66 2.45 7.38
C MET A 136 -3.05 3.66 6.52
N VAL A 137 -3.72 3.44 5.40
CA VAL A 137 -4.13 4.48 4.44
C VAL A 137 -5.63 4.43 4.17
N LEU A 138 -6.40 3.96 5.16
CA LEU A 138 -7.81 3.64 5.02
C LEU A 138 -8.64 4.85 4.58
N ASP A 139 -8.32 6.05 5.09
CA ASP A 139 -9.01 7.29 4.72
C ASP A 139 -8.83 7.61 3.23
N THR A 140 -7.62 7.40 2.70
CA THR A 140 -7.32 7.56 1.28
C THR A 140 -8.06 6.50 0.46
N VAL A 141 -8.07 5.24 0.91
CA VAL A 141 -8.82 4.15 0.26
C VAL A 141 -10.30 4.46 0.20
N TYR A 142 -10.93 4.87 1.30
CA TYR A 142 -12.35 5.23 1.31
C TYR A 142 -12.66 6.44 0.41
N THR A 143 -11.75 7.39 0.32
CA THR A 143 -11.88 8.52 -0.58
C THR A 143 -11.94 8.05 -2.03
N TYR A 144 -11.02 7.20 -2.46
CA TYR A 144 -10.92 6.75 -3.86
C TYR A 144 -11.74 5.49 -4.18
N ARG A 145 -12.46 4.92 -3.23
CA ARG A 145 -13.58 4.01 -3.49
C ARG A 145 -14.82 4.73 -4.03
N LYS A 146 -14.87 6.05 -3.94
CA LYS A 146 -15.93 6.86 -4.53
C LYS A 146 -15.50 7.29 -5.93
N LEU A 147 -16.25 6.86 -6.95
CA LEU A 147 -15.93 7.15 -8.35
C LEU A 147 -15.88 8.66 -8.65
N GLU A 148 -16.65 9.45 -7.92
CA GLU A 148 -16.69 10.90 -8.05
C GLU A 148 -15.34 11.58 -7.80
N ASN A 149 -14.51 11.02 -6.92
CA ASN A 149 -13.20 11.58 -6.57
C ASN A 149 -12.12 11.35 -7.65
N TRP A 150 -12.41 10.55 -8.67
CA TRP A 150 -11.57 10.38 -9.85
C TRP A 150 -11.88 11.36 -10.98
N GLN A 151 -12.96 12.16 -10.83
CA GLN A 151 -13.41 13.07 -11.91
C GLN A 151 -12.40 14.19 -12.18
N ASN A 152 -11.82 14.76 -11.12
CA ASN A 152 -10.87 15.86 -11.21
C ASN A 152 -9.63 15.58 -10.37
N LEU A 153 -8.56 15.14 -11.02
CA LEU A 153 -7.28 14.93 -10.37
C LEU A 153 -6.40 16.17 -10.52
N THR A 154 -5.95 16.71 -9.39
CA THR A 154 -4.91 17.74 -9.34
C THR A 154 -3.54 17.09 -9.17
N THR A 155 -2.46 17.83 -9.34
CA THR A 155 -1.11 17.35 -9.04
C THR A 155 -1.01 16.81 -7.62
N VAL A 156 -1.55 17.56 -6.63
CA VAL A 156 -1.52 17.18 -5.22
C VAL A 156 -2.29 15.88 -4.96
N THR A 157 -3.50 15.75 -5.54
CA THR A 157 -4.30 14.53 -5.37
C THR A 157 -3.65 13.34 -6.05
N SER A 158 -3.04 13.51 -7.23
CA SER A 158 -2.30 12.45 -7.92
C SER A 158 -1.09 11.98 -7.10
N GLU A 159 -0.31 12.91 -6.54
CA GLU A 159 0.81 12.56 -5.65
C GLU A 159 0.35 11.79 -4.40
N THR A 160 -0.77 12.19 -3.81
CA THR A 160 -1.37 11.48 -2.67
C THR A 160 -1.78 10.06 -3.04
N ILE A 161 -2.50 9.89 -4.18
CA ILE A 161 -2.89 8.58 -4.71
C ILE A 161 -1.66 7.69 -4.94
N GLN A 162 -0.64 8.22 -5.61
CA GLN A 162 0.58 7.47 -5.93
C GLN A 162 1.36 7.10 -4.66
N LYS A 163 1.45 8.01 -3.69
CA LYS A 163 2.18 7.78 -2.45
C LYS A 163 1.50 6.78 -1.53
N ASP A 164 0.18 6.92 -1.34
CA ASP A 164 -0.55 6.15 -0.35
C ASP A 164 -1.08 4.83 -0.91
N LEU A 165 -1.59 4.83 -2.15
CA LEU A 165 -2.29 3.67 -2.71
C LEU A 165 -1.38 2.76 -3.54
N SER A 166 -0.39 3.31 -4.26
CA SER A 166 0.52 2.48 -5.07
C SER A 166 1.26 1.40 -4.24
N PRO A 167 1.76 1.68 -3.00
CA PRO A 167 2.48 0.67 -2.22
C PRO A 167 1.63 -0.47 -1.67
N ILE A 168 0.32 -0.30 -1.61
CA ILE A 168 -0.60 -1.29 -1.04
C ILE A 168 -1.18 -2.24 -2.10
N LEU A 169 -0.91 -1.99 -3.38
CA LEU A 169 -1.36 -2.85 -4.47
C LEU A 169 -0.44 -4.05 -4.60
N PHE A 170 -1.04 -5.23 -4.60
CA PHE A 170 -0.35 -6.52 -4.73
C PHE A 170 -0.72 -7.20 -6.03
N GLU A 171 0.22 -7.98 -6.52
CA GLU A 171 -0.03 -8.91 -7.61
C GLU A 171 -0.71 -10.15 -7.05
N GLU A 172 -1.99 -10.31 -7.31
CA GLU A 172 -2.68 -11.59 -7.09
C GLU A 172 -2.45 -12.57 -8.25
N ASN A 173 -2.11 -12.07 -9.45
CA ASN A 173 -1.92 -12.90 -10.63
C ASN A 173 -0.55 -12.68 -11.27
N LYS A 174 0.17 -13.79 -11.46
CA LYS A 174 1.41 -13.86 -12.26
C LYS A 174 1.13 -13.89 -13.77
N GLU A 175 -0.10 -13.56 -14.19
CA GLU A 175 -0.45 -13.59 -15.60
C GLU A 175 0.29 -12.50 -16.35
N ASP A 176 1.12 -12.97 -17.25
CA ASP A 176 1.85 -12.25 -18.29
C ASP A 176 2.65 -11.01 -17.85
N GLU A 177 3.70 -11.26 -17.05
CA GLU A 177 4.68 -10.20 -16.72
C GLU A 177 5.25 -9.52 -17.97
N MET A 178 5.35 -10.24 -19.10
CA MET A 178 5.85 -9.68 -20.36
C MET A 178 4.86 -8.68 -20.99
N ALA A 179 3.56 -8.98 -20.98
CA ALA A 179 2.56 -8.05 -21.46
C ALA A 179 2.53 -6.77 -20.62
N ARG A 180 2.63 -6.90 -19.30
CA ARG A 180 2.67 -5.76 -18.37
C ARG A 180 3.94 -4.91 -18.52
N ARG A 181 5.08 -5.52 -18.85
CA ARG A 181 6.31 -4.80 -19.19
C ARG A 181 6.17 -4.06 -20.52
N PHE A 182 5.47 -4.67 -21.48
CA PHE A 182 5.16 -4.01 -22.75
C PHE A 182 4.22 -2.83 -22.55
N ASP A 183 3.16 -2.96 -21.75
CA ASP A 183 2.26 -1.87 -21.39
C ASP A 183 3.01 -0.72 -20.73
N LEU A 184 3.90 -1.03 -19.77
CA LEU A 184 4.72 -0.01 -19.12
C LEU A 184 5.60 0.73 -20.13
N TRP A 185 6.21 0.02 -21.06
CA TRP A 185 7.01 0.63 -22.13
C TRP A 185 6.16 1.51 -23.04
N LEU A 186 4.97 1.04 -23.43
CA LEU A 186 4.03 1.78 -24.28
C LEU A 186 3.57 3.09 -23.61
N PHE A 187 3.30 3.08 -22.31
CA PHE A 187 2.87 4.27 -21.57
C PHE A 187 4.00 5.29 -21.33
N GLN A 188 5.25 4.95 -21.60
CA GLN A 188 6.41 5.84 -21.43
C GLN A 188 6.81 6.58 -22.72
N ILE A 189 6.18 6.28 -23.87
CA ILE A 189 6.36 6.96 -25.16
C ILE A 189 5.44 8.17 -25.26
#